data_dc7f23730e8e1dcd7becefcf4b1beccf
#
_entry.id   dc7f23730e8e1dcd7becefcf4b1beccf
#
_cell.length_a   1.000
_cell.length_b   1.000
_cell.length_c   1.000
_cell.angle_alpha   90.00
_cell.angle_beta   90.00
_cell.angle_gamma   90.00
#
_symmetry.space_group_name_H-M   'P 1'
#
loop_
_entity.id
_entity.type
_entity.pdbx_description
1 polymer ?
#
loop_
_entity_poly.entity_id
_entity_poly.type
_entity_poly.pdbx_seq_one_letter_code
_entity_poly.pdbx_strand_id
1 'polypeptide(L)'
;MHSTRRLLDRRGSAAVLALIVAAGAVAAACSAEDSVLGAIEPPDAGSDAADTPIDAGEPEISVRDSAPPPFDGGPLPVTCASAPCATKLVTTRGQALADRAEGFCALLADGTVACWGADNAGQLGRGVDGGAGDSADAERVEGLSGIVSLDHNCAVDGSGDAYCWGTGPFLQSAVVATTIARTPVKLAIPAAKKIALGVATGCALTTDGRVLCWGSNVNGQIAPFESRPASAVLPPTEMTMPPGSAVRDLVVGDAAFAVRGDGTFVTWGANPPLARVSPLFPDPYPLASVLSDVTAIDAADHNACTTTGGVGYCWGAVFPRVVDPTIQGPRLERALPAPVVAPEPLVQIATTRTVVLSLVGQVQTVQPQRWCGCGATGAVYCWGYNESGQAGDGTKDHAYDAVKVVGLPAPAAEVKTTPDATCALLTDGRVFCWGANFYGQLGNGKIKSASVAPQEVVMP
;
A
#
# COMPACT_ATOMS: atom_id res chain seq x y z
N MET A 1 -41.25 -57.06 7.80
CA MET A 1 -40.23 -57.94 8.35
C MET A 1 -39.17 -57.06 8.92
N HIS A 2 -39.25 -56.77 10.20
CA HIS A 2 -38.46 -57.29 11.33
C HIS A 2 -36.95 -57.17 11.08
N SER A 3 -36.11 -56.47 11.88
CA SER A 3 -36.00 -56.50 13.34
C SER A 3 -34.94 -55.46 13.81
N THR A 4 -35.29 -54.68 14.78
CA THR A 4 -34.72 -54.46 16.15
C THR A 4 -33.27 -53.99 16.33
N ARG A 5 -33.17 -52.81 16.91
CA ARG A 5 -32.56 -52.34 18.19
C ARG A 5 -31.16 -52.86 18.56
N ARG A 6 -30.28 -51.94 18.91
CA ARG A 6 -29.68 -51.82 20.27
C ARG A 6 -29.11 -50.44 20.55
N LEU A 7 -29.65 -49.79 21.57
CA LEU A 7 -29.00 -48.73 22.34
C LEU A 7 -27.80 -49.32 23.11
N LEU A 8 -26.74 -48.55 23.24
CA LEU A 8 -25.80 -48.65 24.36
C LEU A 8 -25.40 -47.24 24.81
N ASP A 9 -25.95 -46.93 25.93
CA ASP A 9 -25.65 -45.83 26.85
C ASP A 9 -24.25 -46.03 27.43
N ARG A 10 -23.38 -45.02 27.40
CA ARG A 10 -22.24 -44.93 28.32
C ARG A 10 -22.04 -43.46 28.73
N ARG A 11 -22.56 -43.19 29.93
CA ARG A 11 -22.17 -42.05 30.75
C ARG A 11 -20.69 -42.18 31.11
N GLY A 12 -19.91 -41.17 30.84
CA GLY A 12 -18.53 -41.00 31.29
C GLY A 12 -18.40 -39.68 32.02
N SER A 13 -18.15 -39.76 33.30
CA SER A 13 -18.02 -38.65 34.26
C SER A 13 -16.92 -37.66 33.89
N ALA A 14 -17.24 -36.38 33.89
CA ALA A 14 -16.28 -35.29 33.87
C ALA A 14 -15.70 -35.10 35.28
N ALA A 15 -14.41 -35.33 35.43
CA ALA A 15 -13.65 -34.94 36.61
C ALA A 15 -13.18 -33.50 36.41
N VAL A 16 -13.73 -32.59 37.21
CA VAL A 16 -13.25 -31.21 37.30
C VAL A 16 -12.02 -31.20 38.21
N LEU A 17 -10.85 -30.93 37.65
CA LEU A 17 -9.62 -30.67 38.41
C LEU A 17 -9.49 -29.17 38.65
N ALA A 18 -9.81 -28.74 39.87
CA ALA A 18 -9.58 -27.37 40.31
C ALA A 18 -8.08 -27.21 40.68
N LEU A 19 -7.34 -26.46 39.92
CA LEU A 19 -6.01 -26.01 40.29
C LEU A 19 -6.12 -24.71 41.08
N ILE A 20 -5.83 -24.77 42.35
CA ILE A 20 -5.62 -23.61 43.22
C ILE A 20 -4.20 -23.08 42.95
N VAL A 21 -4.10 -21.88 42.32
CA VAL A 21 -2.83 -21.16 42.22
C VAL A 21 -2.72 -20.24 43.42
N ALA A 22 -1.79 -20.54 44.31
CA ALA A 22 -1.42 -19.68 45.40
C ALA A 22 -0.60 -18.50 44.88
N ALA A 23 -1.13 -17.29 45.07
CA ALA A 23 -0.40 -16.03 44.78
C ALA A 23 0.62 -15.83 45.92
N GLY A 24 1.90 -16.05 45.61
CA GLY A 24 3.00 -15.64 46.45
C GLY A 24 3.45 -14.22 46.05
N ALA A 25 3.16 -13.25 46.89
CA ALA A 25 3.68 -11.91 46.76
C ALA A 25 5.19 -11.93 47.15
N VAL A 26 6.06 -11.70 46.15
CA VAL A 26 7.50 -11.38 46.42
C VAL A 26 7.62 -9.89 46.35
N ALA A 27 7.78 -9.26 47.53
CA ALA A 27 8.19 -7.88 47.65
C ALA A 27 9.71 -7.82 47.36
N ALA A 28 10.09 -7.30 46.23
CA ALA A 28 11.49 -6.93 45.96
C ALA A 28 11.73 -5.54 46.53
N ALA A 29 12.53 -5.48 47.62
CA ALA A 29 13.06 -4.25 48.14
C ALA A 29 14.19 -3.76 47.22
N CYS A 30 14.05 -2.57 46.61
CA CYS A 30 15.14 -1.84 46.00
C CYS A 30 16.02 -1.26 47.08
N SER A 31 17.18 -1.83 47.26
CA SER A 31 18.29 -1.18 47.99
C SER A 31 19.01 -0.28 46.95
N ALA A 32 18.97 1.00 47.19
CA ALA A 32 19.80 1.97 46.48
C ALA A 32 21.25 1.85 47.05
N GLU A 33 22.19 1.41 46.21
CA GLU A 33 23.62 1.60 46.50
C GLU A 33 24.04 2.97 45.95
N ASP A 34 24.34 3.87 46.87
CA ASP A 34 25.00 5.14 46.58
C ASP A 34 26.42 4.87 46.08
N SER A 35 26.67 4.98 44.81
CA SER A 35 28.01 5.07 44.24
C SER A 35 28.49 6.52 44.33
N VAL A 36 29.39 6.74 45.28
CA VAL A 36 30.13 7.98 45.47
C VAL A 36 31.00 8.24 44.23
N LEU A 37 30.63 9.23 43.44
CA LEU A 37 31.50 9.81 42.41
C LEU A 37 32.57 10.65 43.10
N GLY A 38 33.81 10.14 43.09
CA GLY A 38 34.97 10.89 43.54
C GLY A 38 35.18 12.16 42.71
N ALA A 39 35.27 13.29 43.40
CA ALA A 39 35.60 14.56 42.79
C ALA A 39 37.06 14.49 42.29
N ILE A 40 37.26 14.77 41.02
CA ILE A 40 38.57 15.01 40.41
C ILE A 40 38.90 16.48 40.64
N GLU A 41 39.90 16.74 41.47
CA GLU A 41 40.49 18.08 41.64
C GLU A 41 41.23 18.49 40.34
N PRO A 42 41.10 19.74 39.88
CA PRO A 42 41.88 20.23 38.76
C PRO A 42 43.35 20.49 39.19
N PRO A 43 44.34 20.24 38.33
CA PRO A 43 45.74 20.55 38.64
C PRO A 43 45.98 22.07 38.67
N ASP A 44 46.86 22.48 39.63
CA ASP A 44 47.29 23.85 39.88
C ASP A 44 47.82 24.54 38.62
N ALA A 45 47.35 25.74 38.41
CA ALA A 45 47.84 26.65 37.37
C ALA A 45 49.15 27.26 37.80
N GLY A 46 50.26 26.79 37.21
CA GLY A 46 51.57 27.48 37.25
C GLY A 46 51.52 28.71 36.34
N SER A 47 51.71 29.89 36.90
CA SER A 47 51.96 31.15 36.22
C SER A 47 53.31 31.14 35.50
N ASP A 48 53.33 31.62 34.27
CA ASP A 48 54.27 32.51 33.57
C ASP A 48 54.35 32.16 32.05
N ALA A 49 53.90 33.04 31.25
CA ALA A 49 54.61 33.59 30.08
C ALA A 49 53.72 34.43 29.17
N ALA A 50 54.13 35.69 29.13
CA ALA A 50 54.06 36.67 28.02
C ALA A 50 52.97 36.58 26.95
N ASP A 51 52.12 37.62 26.93
CA ASP A 51 51.25 38.10 25.85
C ASP A 51 51.97 38.26 24.51
N THR A 52 51.48 37.58 23.48
CA THR A 52 51.46 38.07 22.12
C THR A 52 50.07 37.81 21.55
N PRO A 53 49.36 38.82 21.00
CA PRO A 53 48.07 38.58 20.36
C PRO A 53 48.33 37.96 18.99
N ILE A 54 48.04 36.69 18.85
CA ILE A 54 47.86 36.08 17.52
C ILE A 54 46.40 36.34 17.13
N ASP A 55 46.20 37.27 16.24
CA ASP A 55 44.97 37.49 15.49
C ASP A 55 44.75 36.27 14.59
N ALA A 56 44.20 35.17 15.21
CA ALA A 56 43.69 34.04 14.46
C ALA A 56 42.27 34.38 14.09
N GLY A 57 42.06 34.99 12.92
CA GLY A 57 40.75 35.08 12.28
C GLY A 57 40.13 33.71 12.30
N GLU A 58 39.03 33.55 13.03
CA GLU A 58 38.21 32.34 12.99
C GLU A 58 37.88 32.10 11.50
N PRO A 59 38.12 30.88 10.98
CA PRO A 59 37.61 30.57 9.66
C PRO A 59 36.09 30.62 9.76
N GLU A 60 35.47 31.64 9.16
CA GLU A 60 34.04 31.62 8.86
C GLU A 60 33.79 30.36 7.99
N ILE A 61 33.44 29.25 8.65
CA ILE A 61 32.84 28.13 7.98
C ILE A 61 31.46 28.67 7.53
N SER A 62 31.44 29.27 6.36
CA SER A 62 30.18 29.48 5.65
C SER A 62 29.61 28.09 5.39
N VAL A 63 28.80 27.59 6.31
CA VAL A 63 27.86 26.52 6.03
C VAL A 63 26.98 27.11 4.94
N ARG A 64 27.33 26.83 3.70
CA ARG A 64 26.40 27.03 2.60
C ARG A 64 25.24 26.10 2.91
N ASP A 65 24.21 26.68 3.50
CA ASP A 65 22.89 26.11 3.63
C ASP A 65 22.26 26.08 2.23
N SER A 66 22.90 25.31 1.35
CA SER A 66 22.36 24.99 0.03
C SER A 66 21.56 23.72 0.18
N ALA A 67 20.43 23.81 0.92
CA ALA A 67 19.36 22.86 0.66
C ALA A 67 19.09 22.94 -0.87
N PRO A 68 19.10 21.80 -1.57
CA PRO A 68 18.76 21.83 -2.99
C PRO A 68 17.42 22.52 -3.14
N PRO A 69 17.20 23.32 -4.20
CA PRO A 69 15.93 23.98 -4.41
C PRO A 69 14.81 22.95 -4.33
N PRO A 70 13.64 23.29 -3.75
CA PRO A 70 12.51 22.38 -3.68
C PRO A 70 12.23 21.80 -5.08
N PHE A 71 12.17 20.48 -5.18
CA PHE A 71 11.79 19.80 -6.42
C PHE A 71 10.28 19.95 -6.59
N ASP A 72 9.83 20.63 -7.66
CA ASP A 72 8.42 20.88 -7.99
C ASP A 72 7.93 20.02 -9.17
N GLY A 73 8.77 19.06 -9.63
CA GLY A 73 8.42 18.16 -10.72
C GLY A 73 7.36 17.12 -10.32
N GLY A 74 6.54 16.75 -11.29
CA GLY A 74 5.56 15.66 -11.21
C GLY A 74 5.93 14.48 -12.10
N PRO A 75 5.08 13.43 -12.13
CA PRO A 75 5.24 12.31 -13.06
C PRO A 75 5.30 12.80 -14.51
N LEU A 76 6.12 12.13 -15.33
CA LEU A 76 6.22 12.43 -16.75
C LEU A 76 4.88 12.15 -17.44
N PRO A 77 4.44 13.00 -18.37
CA PRO A 77 3.18 12.79 -19.08
C PRO A 77 3.28 11.59 -20.04
N VAL A 78 2.17 10.89 -20.21
CA VAL A 78 2.03 9.89 -21.27
C VAL A 78 1.60 10.59 -22.55
N THR A 79 2.29 10.32 -23.66
CA THR A 79 1.98 10.85 -24.99
C THR A 79 1.74 9.70 -25.95
N CYS A 80 0.47 9.45 -26.27
CA CYS A 80 0.07 8.40 -27.19
C CYS A 80 0.40 8.76 -28.64
N ALA A 81 1.29 8.00 -29.27
CA ALA A 81 1.61 8.13 -30.68
C ALA A 81 0.74 7.22 -31.59
N SER A 82 0.29 6.10 -31.05
CA SER A 82 -0.54 5.09 -31.76
C SER A 82 -1.35 4.28 -30.75
N ALA A 83 -2.41 3.64 -31.23
CA ALA A 83 -3.14 2.63 -30.44
C ALA A 83 -2.50 1.23 -30.64
N PRO A 84 -2.60 0.35 -29.61
CA PRO A 84 -3.16 0.60 -28.27
C PRO A 84 -2.19 1.45 -27.42
N CYS A 85 -2.74 2.31 -26.56
CA CYS A 85 -1.96 3.19 -25.69
C CYS A 85 -2.59 3.24 -24.30
N ALA A 86 -1.85 2.83 -23.28
CA ALA A 86 -2.27 2.95 -21.89
C ALA A 86 -2.01 4.38 -21.38
N THR A 87 -2.95 4.90 -20.59
CA THR A 87 -2.86 6.24 -19.98
C THR A 87 -2.82 6.17 -18.45
N LYS A 88 -3.20 5.02 -17.86
CA LYS A 88 -3.18 4.73 -16.43
C LYS A 88 -2.89 3.26 -16.20
N LEU A 89 -2.14 2.95 -15.15
CA LEU A 89 -1.85 1.59 -14.72
C LEU A 89 -2.28 1.40 -13.26
N VAL A 90 -2.95 0.28 -12.97
CA VAL A 90 -3.36 -0.09 -11.61
C VAL A 90 -3.13 -1.58 -11.37
N THR A 91 -3.09 -1.99 -10.10
CA THR A 91 -3.09 -3.41 -9.70
C THR A 91 -4.51 -3.92 -9.53
N THR A 92 -4.75 -5.21 -9.76
CA THR A 92 -5.97 -5.88 -9.31
C THR A 92 -5.81 -6.31 -7.84
N ARG A 93 -6.93 -6.67 -7.20
CA ARG A 93 -6.91 -7.22 -5.83
C ARG A 93 -7.28 -8.69 -5.84
N GLY A 94 -6.54 -9.50 -5.09
CA GLY A 94 -6.87 -10.89 -4.80
C GLY A 94 -8.05 -11.01 -3.81
N GLN A 95 -8.56 -12.23 -3.64
CA GLN A 95 -9.74 -12.52 -2.84
C GLN A 95 -9.50 -12.44 -1.32
N ALA A 96 -8.28 -12.71 -0.86
CA ALA A 96 -7.92 -12.78 0.55
C ALA A 96 -6.52 -12.21 0.81
N LEU A 97 -6.23 -11.85 2.06
CA LEU A 97 -4.92 -11.34 2.47
C LEU A 97 -3.75 -12.29 2.18
N ALA A 98 -3.99 -13.61 2.18
CA ALA A 98 -2.99 -14.60 1.82
C ALA A 98 -2.95 -14.92 0.31
N ASP A 99 -3.87 -14.35 -0.47
CA ASP A 99 -3.98 -14.64 -1.90
C ASP A 99 -2.98 -13.78 -2.67
N ARG A 100 -2.05 -14.45 -3.37
CA ARG A 100 -1.07 -13.82 -4.26
C ARG A 100 -1.57 -13.73 -5.71
N ALA A 101 -2.80 -14.18 -5.95
CA ALA A 101 -3.44 -14.16 -7.25
C ALA A 101 -3.88 -12.74 -7.61
N GLU A 102 -2.94 -11.93 -8.03
CA GLU A 102 -3.11 -10.54 -8.44
C GLU A 102 -2.65 -10.36 -9.89
N GLY A 103 -3.00 -9.23 -10.46
CA GLY A 103 -2.64 -8.84 -11.82
C GLY A 103 -2.66 -7.33 -11.94
N PHE A 104 -2.86 -6.86 -13.15
CA PHE A 104 -2.86 -5.45 -13.47
C PHE A 104 -4.01 -5.10 -14.42
N CYS A 105 -4.43 -3.85 -14.39
CA CYS A 105 -5.31 -3.26 -15.37
C CYS A 105 -4.73 -1.94 -15.88
N ALA A 106 -5.00 -1.64 -17.14
CA ALA A 106 -4.66 -0.38 -17.78
C ALA A 106 -5.91 0.30 -18.33
N LEU A 107 -6.04 1.61 -18.10
CA LEU A 107 -6.96 2.46 -18.83
C LEU A 107 -6.31 2.81 -20.17
N LEU A 108 -7.00 2.57 -21.25
CA LEU A 108 -6.54 2.87 -22.60
C LEU A 108 -7.05 4.26 -23.06
N ALA A 109 -6.33 4.86 -23.98
CA ALA A 109 -6.64 6.18 -24.51
C ALA A 109 -8.02 6.26 -25.21
N ASP A 110 -8.58 5.13 -25.63
CA ASP A 110 -9.94 5.02 -26.20
C ASP A 110 -11.04 4.96 -25.13
N GLY A 111 -10.70 5.06 -23.84
CA GLY A 111 -11.64 4.99 -22.72
C GLY A 111 -12.11 3.59 -22.38
N THR A 112 -11.45 2.54 -22.86
CA THR A 112 -11.66 1.16 -22.43
C THR A 112 -10.62 0.74 -21.39
N VAL A 113 -10.89 -0.37 -20.69
CA VAL A 113 -9.98 -0.94 -19.68
C VAL A 113 -9.54 -2.32 -20.14
N ALA A 114 -8.25 -2.63 -20.02
CA ALA A 114 -7.69 -3.96 -20.28
C ALA A 114 -7.01 -4.50 -19.03
N CYS A 115 -7.27 -5.78 -18.68
CA CYS A 115 -6.72 -6.43 -17.49
C CYS A 115 -6.03 -7.74 -17.85
N TRP A 116 -5.02 -8.14 -17.05
CA TRP A 116 -4.26 -9.40 -17.19
C TRP A 116 -3.77 -9.90 -15.84
N GLY A 117 -3.38 -11.17 -15.77
CA GLY A 117 -2.95 -11.85 -14.56
C GLY A 117 -4.01 -12.79 -14.02
N ALA A 118 -4.16 -12.85 -12.69
CA ALA A 118 -5.07 -13.77 -12.02
C ALA A 118 -6.56 -13.39 -12.18
N ASP A 119 -7.42 -14.42 -12.28
CA ASP A 119 -8.88 -14.27 -12.40
C ASP A 119 -9.69 -15.19 -11.48
N ASN A 120 -9.10 -15.71 -10.42
CA ASN A 120 -9.79 -16.60 -9.49
C ASN A 120 -11.03 -15.97 -8.81
N ALA A 121 -11.05 -14.64 -8.71
CA ALA A 121 -12.14 -13.86 -8.13
C ALA A 121 -12.81 -12.88 -9.12
N GLY A 122 -12.65 -13.09 -10.43
CA GLY A 122 -13.22 -12.23 -11.47
C GLY A 122 -12.48 -10.90 -11.65
N GLN A 123 -11.19 -10.84 -11.27
CA GLN A 123 -10.39 -9.61 -11.34
C GLN A 123 -10.23 -9.06 -12.76
N LEU A 124 -10.39 -9.92 -13.78
CA LEU A 124 -10.27 -9.50 -15.18
C LEU A 124 -11.58 -8.97 -15.77
N GLY A 125 -12.71 -9.12 -15.05
CA GLY A 125 -13.99 -8.51 -15.44
C GLY A 125 -14.60 -9.05 -16.74
N ARG A 126 -14.30 -10.30 -17.16
CA ARG A 126 -14.69 -10.92 -18.43
C ARG A 126 -15.92 -11.81 -18.36
N GLY A 127 -16.61 -11.88 -17.21
CA GLY A 127 -17.72 -12.78 -16.98
C GLY A 127 -17.31 -14.25 -16.82
N VAL A 128 -18.32 -15.13 -16.73
CA VAL A 128 -18.10 -16.58 -16.61
C VAL A 128 -17.84 -17.26 -17.95
N ASP A 129 -18.33 -16.67 -19.04
CA ASP A 129 -18.25 -17.22 -20.40
C ASP A 129 -16.97 -16.78 -21.14
N GLY A 130 -16.30 -15.74 -20.67
CA GLY A 130 -15.04 -15.21 -21.21
C GLY A 130 -13.79 -16.06 -20.89
N GLY A 131 -13.99 -17.31 -20.44
CA GLY A 131 -12.92 -18.22 -20.01
C GLY A 131 -12.56 -17.96 -18.55
N ALA A 132 -13.15 -18.73 -17.62
CA ALA A 132 -12.74 -18.68 -16.21
C ALA A 132 -11.28 -19.11 -16.09
N GLY A 133 -10.38 -18.16 -15.85
CA GLY A 133 -8.97 -18.45 -15.63
C GLY A 133 -8.06 -17.26 -15.84
N ASP A 134 -6.83 -17.44 -15.37
CA ASP A 134 -5.77 -16.44 -15.48
C ASP A 134 -5.47 -16.10 -16.94
N SER A 135 -5.09 -14.86 -17.23
CA SER A 135 -4.72 -14.43 -18.58
C SER A 135 -3.29 -13.93 -18.67
N ALA A 136 -2.57 -14.47 -19.66
CA ALA A 136 -1.23 -14.01 -20.02
C ALA A 136 -1.21 -12.82 -20.98
N ASP A 137 -2.37 -12.47 -21.52
CA ASP A 137 -2.57 -11.34 -22.43
C ASP A 137 -3.52 -10.33 -21.77
N ALA A 138 -3.29 -9.05 -22.04
CA ALA A 138 -4.23 -8.02 -21.63
C ALA A 138 -5.51 -8.11 -22.47
N GLU A 139 -6.64 -8.28 -21.81
CA GLU A 139 -7.95 -8.40 -22.47
C GLU A 139 -8.91 -7.33 -21.94
N ARG A 140 -9.78 -6.84 -22.83
CA ARG A 140 -10.74 -5.78 -22.47
C ARG A 140 -11.75 -6.26 -21.44
N VAL A 141 -11.98 -5.42 -20.42
CA VAL A 141 -13.06 -5.61 -19.45
C VAL A 141 -14.40 -5.45 -20.15
N GLU A 142 -15.32 -6.39 -19.92
CA GLU A 142 -16.60 -6.42 -20.60
C GLU A 142 -17.51 -5.25 -20.18
N GLY A 143 -18.18 -4.62 -21.15
CA GLY A 143 -19.21 -3.62 -20.90
C GLY A 143 -18.72 -2.25 -20.42
N LEU A 144 -17.41 -1.99 -20.38
CA LEU A 144 -16.86 -0.67 -20.02
C LEU A 144 -16.48 0.13 -21.26
N SER A 145 -16.86 1.41 -21.26
CA SER A 145 -16.47 2.39 -22.26
C SER A 145 -16.55 3.82 -21.70
N GLY A 146 -15.82 4.74 -22.30
CA GLY A 146 -15.81 6.14 -21.86
C GLY A 146 -15.27 6.34 -20.46
N ILE A 147 -14.39 5.44 -20.00
CA ILE A 147 -13.78 5.49 -18.66
C ILE A 147 -12.77 6.64 -18.62
N VAL A 148 -12.85 7.42 -17.54
CA VAL A 148 -11.99 8.57 -17.27
C VAL A 148 -11.15 8.44 -15.98
N SER A 149 -11.52 7.48 -15.11
CA SER A 149 -10.78 7.19 -13.87
C SER A 149 -10.76 5.68 -13.62
N LEU A 150 -9.62 5.16 -13.21
CA LEU A 150 -9.41 3.74 -12.89
C LEU A 150 -8.60 3.64 -11.59
N ASP A 151 -9.09 2.82 -10.67
CA ASP A 151 -8.38 2.46 -9.43
C ASP A 151 -8.68 1.01 -9.07
N HIS A 152 -7.66 0.18 -8.99
CA HIS A 152 -7.79 -1.26 -8.83
C HIS A 152 -8.86 -1.85 -9.78
N ASN A 153 -9.87 -2.49 -9.22
CA ASN A 153 -10.97 -3.10 -9.96
C ASN A 153 -12.22 -2.19 -10.00
N CYS A 154 -12.05 -0.87 -10.00
CA CYS A 154 -13.13 0.10 -10.15
C CYS A 154 -12.80 1.16 -11.18
N ALA A 155 -13.80 1.54 -11.95
CA ALA A 155 -13.72 2.55 -13.00
C ALA A 155 -14.84 3.58 -12.84
N VAL A 156 -14.59 4.81 -13.27
CA VAL A 156 -15.59 5.87 -13.37
C VAL A 156 -15.64 6.35 -14.81
N ASP A 157 -16.82 6.45 -15.37
CA ASP A 157 -17.02 6.99 -16.72
C ASP A 157 -17.16 8.52 -16.74
N GLY A 158 -17.22 9.09 -17.93
CA GLY A 158 -17.34 10.55 -18.12
C GLY A 158 -18.64 11.17 -17.58
N SER A 159 -19.67 10.38 -17.25
CA SER A 159 -20.88 10.84 -16.59
C SER A 159 -20.77 10.82 -15.04
N GLY A 160 -19.73 10.20 -14.51
CA GLY A 160 -19.52 10.01 -13.07
C GLY A 160 -20.12 8.70 -12.55
N ASP A 161 -20.63 7.83 -13.42
CA ASP A 161 -21.07 6.50 -13.02
C ASP A 161 -19.88 5.61 -12.66
N ALA A 162 -19.97 4.94 -11.52
CA ALA A 162 -18.90 4.08 -11.00
C ALA A 162 -19.25 2.60 -11.20
N TYR A 163 -18.27 1.83 -11.66
CA TYR A 163 -18.38 0.40 -11.93
C TYR A 163 -17.24 -0.34 -11.25
N CYS A 164 -17.53 -1.46 -10.59
CA CYS A 164 -16.51 -2.28 -9.93
C CYS A 164 -16.70 -3.76 -10.28
N TRP A 165 -15.59 -4.53 -10.27
CA TRP A 165 -15.55 -5.97 -10.53
C TRP A 165 -14.50 -6.66 -9.67
N GLY A 166 -14.39 -8.01 -9.75
CA GLY A 166 -13.51 -8.77 -8.86
C GLY A 166 -14.11 -8.91 -7.48
N THR A 167 -13.29 -8.76 -6.44
CA THR A 167 -13.71 -8.82 -5.02
C THR A 167 -13.65 -7.44 -4.39
N GLY A 168 -14.73 -7.03 -3.72
CA GLY A 168 -14.73 -5.75 -3.03
C GLY A 168 -16.08 -5.37 -2.40
N PRO A 169 -16.14 -4.18 -1.79
CA PRO A 169 -17.34 -3.64 -1.15
C PRO A 169 -18.26 -2.99 -2.20
N PHE A 170 -18.93 -3.81 -3.02
CA PHE A 170 -19.68 -3.34 -4.18
C PHE A 170 -21.15 -2.99 -3.90
N LEU A 171 -21.55 -2.80 -2.64
CA LEU A 171 -22.90 -2.43 -2.22
C LEU A 171 -23.99 -3.44 -2.59
N GLN A 172 -23.64 -4.68 -2.89
CA GLN A 172 -24.57 -5.75 -3.26
C GLN A 172 -25.19 -6.45 -2.05
N SER A 173 -24.72 -6.17 -0.85
CA SER A 173 -25.20 -6.76 0.41
C SER A 173 -25.14 -5.76 1.55
N ALA A 174 -26.17 -5.77 2.39
CA ALA A 174 -26.20 -5.00 3.64
C ALA A 174 -25.55 -5.72 4.83
N VAL A 175 -25.20 -6.99 4.67
CA VAL A 175 -24.69 -7.84 5.78
C VAL A 175 -23.30 -8.40 5.52
N VAL A 176 -22.87 -8.43 4.26
CA VAL A 176 -21.53 -8.88 3.85
C VAL A 176 -20.82 -7.72 3.18
N ALA A 177 -19.67 -7.33 3.74
CA ALA A 177 -18.93 -6.16 3.27
C ALA A 177 -18.34 -6.36 1.87
N THR A 178 -17.92 -7.59 1.54
CA THR A 178 -17.29 -7.90 0.26
C THR A 178 -18.12 -8.91 -0.54
N THR A 179 -18.24 -8.66 -1.84
CA THR A 179 -18.88 -9.58 -2.80
C THR A 179 -17.94 -9.83 -3.97
N ILE A 180 -18.22 -10.88 -4.76
CA ILE A 180 -17.49 -11.19 -5.98
C ILE A 180 -18.38 -10.86 -7.17
N ALA A 181 -17.89 -10.03 -8.08
CA ALA A 181 -18.52 -9.70 -9.34
C ALA A 181 -17.56 -10.02 -10.50
N ARG A 182 -17.93 -10.95 -11.38
CA ARG A 182 -17.09 -11.37 -12.51
C ARG A 182 -17.20 -10.44 -13.73
N THR A 183 -18.20 -9.56 -13.72
CA THR A 183 -18.39 -8.46 -14.67
C THR A 183 -18.58 -7.17 -13.90
N PRO A 184 -18.29 -5.99 -14.50
CA PRO A 184 -18.50 -4.71 -13.85
C PRO A 184 -19.94 -4.53 -13.37
N VAL A 185 -20.10 -4.18 -12.11
CA VAL A 185 -21.38 -3.81 -11.49
C VAL A 185 -21.40 -2.31 -11.20
N LYS A 186 -22.47 -1.63 -11.58
CA LYS A 186 -22.67 -0.22 -11.29
C LYS A 186 -22.95 -0.04 -9.81
N LEU A 187 -22.20 0.86 -9.16
CA LEU A 187 -22.40 1.20 -7.74
C LEU A 187 -23.59 2.15 -7.57
N ALA A 188 -24.39 1.90 -6.53
CA ALA A 188 -25.50 2.78 -6.15
C ALA A 188 -25.02 3.96 -5.29
N ILE A 189 -24.22 4.85 -5.88
CA ILE A 189 -23.66 6.06 -5.25
C ILE A 189 -23.92 7.29 -6.13
N PRO A 190 -23.84 8.52 -5.57
CA PRO A 190 -23.84 9.74 -6.37
C PRO A 190 -22.69 9.76 -7.39
N ALA A 191 -22.84 10.60 -8.43
CA ALA A 191 -21.82 10.78 -9.45
C ALA A 191 -20.44 11.07 -8.82
N ALA A 192 -19.43 10.31 -9.21
CA ALA A 192 -18.08 10.32 -8.65
C ALA A 192 -17.05 10.84 -9.66
N LYS A 193 -15.95 11.40 -9.14
CA LYS A 193 -14.71 11.68 -9.89
C LYS A 193 -13.73 10.52 -9.76
N LYS A 194 -13.75 9.87 -8.59
CA LYS A 194 -12.82 8.78 -8.25
C LYS A 194 -13.46 7.83 -7.26
N ILE A 195 -13.15 6.55 -7.43
CA ILE A 195 -13.38 5.49 -6.43
C ILE A 195 -12.01 5.05 -5.91
N ALA A 196 -11.93 4.79 -4.63
CA ALA A 196 -10.76 4.18 -3.99
C ALA A 196 -11.20 2.97 -3.17
N LEU A 197 -10.54 1.83 -3.36
CA LEU A 197 -10.87 0.58 -2.69
C LEU A 197 -9.80 0.14 -1.71
N GLY A 198 -10.23 -0.17 -0.47
CA GLY A 198 -9.56 -1.10 0.43
C GLY A 198 -10.08 -2.53 0.23
N VAL A 199 -9.68 -3.47 1.10
CA VAL A 199 -10.12 -4.87 1.02
C VAL A 199 -11.65 -4.99 1.22
N ALA A 200 -12.17 -4.32 2.23
CA ALA A 200 -13.59 -4.41 2.62
C ALA A 200 -14.25 -3.03 2.81
N THR A 201 -13.52 -1.96 2.53
CA THR A 201 -14.00 -0.58 2.63
C THR A 201 -13.75 0.12 1.29
N GLY A 202 -14.75 0.81 0.78
CA GLY A 202 -14.65 1.66 -0.41
C GLY A 202 -14.94 3.10 -0.06
N CYS A 203 -14.30 4.04 -0.76
CA CYS A 203 -14.61 5.45 -0.68
C CYS A 203 -14.74 6.07 -2.08
N ALA A 204 -15.55 7.10 -2.21
CA ALA A 204 -15.73 7.88 -3.42
C ALA A 204 -15.47 9.35 -3.17
N LEU A 205 -14.76 10.00 -4.07
CA LEU A 205 -14.76 11.44 -4.23
C LEU A 205 -15.83 11.80 -5.25
N THR A 206 -16.90 12.43 -4.79
CA THR A 206 -18.04 12.80 -5.65
C THR A 206 -17.74 14.02 -6.52
N THR A 207 -18.55 14.25 -7.55
CA THR A 207 -18.39 15.39 -8.46
C THR A 207 -18.61 16.73 -7.76
N ASP A 208 -19.43 16.75 -6.70
CA ASP A 208 -19.66 17.92 -5.84
C ASP A 208 -18.63 18.08 -4.72
N GLY A 209 -17.61 17.21 -4.64
CA GLY A 209 -16.45 17.32 -3.76
C GLY A 209 -16.60 16.68 -2.38
N ARG A 210 -17.68 15.92 -2.13
CA ARG A 210 -17.85 15.14 -0.90
C ARG A 210 -17.04 13.86 -0.94
N VAL A 211 -16.65 13.35 0.23
CA VAL A 211 -16.06 12.03 0.41
C VAL A 211 -17.11 11.14 1.06
N LEU A 212 -17.50 10.07 0.38
CA LEU A 212 -18.42 9.05 0.87
C LEU A 212 -17.65 7.75 1.08
N CYS A 213 -17.78 7.11 2.23
CA CYS A 213 -17.19 5.80 2.48
C CYS A 213 -18.26 4.76 2.85
N TRP A 214 -18.04 3.47 2.52
CA TRP A 214 -18.97 2.36 2.76
C TRP A 214 -18.25 1.04 2.96
N GLY A 215 -19.01 0.01 3.36
CA GLY A 215 -18.50 -1.34 3.56
C GLY A 215 -18.21 -1.64 5.02
N SER A 216 -17.12 -2.34 5.31
CA SER A 216 -16.72 -2.71 6.67
C SER A 216 -16.18 -1.51 7.44
N ASN A 217 -16.64 -1.36 8.70
CA ASN A 217 -16.13 -0.31 9.60
C ASN A 217 -15.11 -0.84 10.62
N VAL A 218 -14.52 -2.01 10.38
CA VAL A 218 -13.59 -2.64 11.33
C VAL A 218 -12.38 -1.76 11.66
N ASN A 219 -11.95 -0.96 10.69
CA ASN A 219 -10.86 0.00 10.83
C ASN A 219 -11.33 1.43 11.12
N GLY A 220 -12.61 1.65 11.43
CA GLY A 220 -13.16 2.98 11.71
C GLY A 220 -13.13 3.95 10.50
N GLN A 221 -13.06 3.43 9.28
CA GLN A 221 -12.89 4.26 8.07
C GLN A 221 -14.18 4.95 7.62
N ILE A 222 -15.35 4.60 8.20
CA ILE A 222 -16.65 5.10 7.76
C ILE A 222 -17.31 5.93 8.84
N ALA A 223 -17.19 5.54 10.12
CA ALA A 223 -17.83 6.25 11.23
C ALA A 223 -17.13 5.93 12.56
N PRO A 224 -17.21 6.82 13.56
CA PRO A 224 -16.80 6.54 14.93
C PRO A 224 -17.57 5.35 15.53
N PHE A 225 -16.92 4.57 16.39
CA PHE A 225 -17.51 3.35 16.97
C PHE A 225 -18.60 3.62 18.00
N GLU A 226 -18.61 4.79 18.61
CA GLU A 226 -19.68 5.24 19.52
C GLU A 226 -21.02 5.34 18.79
N SER A 227 -20.98 5.67 17.49
CA SER A 227 -22.18 5.78 16.67
C SER A 227 -22.49 4.51 15.88
N ARG A 228 -21.46 3.70 15.56
CA ARG A 228 -21.60 2.47 14.76
C ARG A 228 -20.61 1.41 15.24
N PRO A 229 -21.06 0.17 15.47
CA PRO A 229 -20.16 -0.91 15.87
C PRO A 229 -19.13 -1.24 14.78
N ALA A 230 -17.93 -1.65 15.19
CA ALA A 230 -16.85 -2.03 14.28
C ALA A 230 -17.25 -3.16 13.29
N SER A 231 -18.09 -4.09 13.74
CA SER A 231 -18.59 -5.18 12.91
C SER A 231 -19.68 -4.79 11.89
N ALA A 232 -20.14 -3.52 11.92
CA ALA A 232 -21.19 -3.08 11.00
C ALA A 232 -20.68 -3.00 9.56
N VAL A 233 -21.54 -3.42 8.64
CA VAL A 233 -21.44 -3.07 7.22
C VAL A 233 -22.28 -1.83 6.99
N LEU A 234 -21.65 -0.75 6.56
CA LEU A 234 -22.30 0.55 6.45
C LEU A 234 -22.56 0.92 4.98
N PRO A 235 -23.71 1.57 4.69
CA PRO A 235 -23.98 2.15 3.38
C PRO A 235 -23.06 3.36 3.13
N PRO A 236 -23.08 3.94 1.91
CA PRO A 236 -22.37 5.19 1.61
C PRO A 236 -22.69 6.26 2.65
N THR A 237 -21.68 6.64 3.42
CA THR A 237 -21.77 7.58 4.53
C THR A 237 -20.79 8.72 4.28
N GLU A 238 -21.26 9.96 4.41
CA GLU A 238 -20.42 11.14 4.20
C GLU A 238 -19.43 11.33 5.33
N MET A 239 -18.16 11.50 4.97
CA MET A 239 -17.07 11.77 5.91
C MET A 239 -16.99 13.26 6.23
N THR A 240 -16.98 13.58 7.51
CA THR A 240 -16.76 14.97 7.95
C THR A 240 -15.26 15.29 7.83
N MET A 241 -14.89 16.01 6.78
CA MET A 241 -13.51 16.46 6.59
C MET A 241 -13.22 17.70 7.44
N PRO A 242 -12.01 17.82 8.04
CA PRO A 242 -11.61 19.05 8.70
C PRO A 242 -11.56 20.21 7.69
N PRO A 243 -11.68 21.49 8.14
CA PRO A 243 -11.58 22.64 7.26
C PRO A 243 -10.28 22.66 6.44
N GLY A 244 -10.34 23.13 5.19
CA GLY A 244 -9.19 23.19 4.27
C GLY A 244 -9.62 23.24 2.83
N SER A 245 -8.67 23.12 1.90
CA SER A 245 -8.95 23.08 0.46
C SER A 245 -9.67 21.80 0.04
N ALA A 246 -10.28 21.80 -1.13
CA ALA A 246 -11.03 20.66 -1.66
C ALA A 246 -10.11 19.43 -1.82
N VAL A 247 -10.69 18.25 -1.56
CA VAL A 247 -10.01 16.97 -1.84
C VAL A 247 -9.84 16.82 -3.35
N ARG A 248 -8.62 16.51 -3.78
CA ARG A 248 -8.28 16.27 -5.19
C ARG A 248 -8.01 14.79 -5.49
N ASP A 249 -7.58 14.04 -4.47
CA ASP A 249 -7.26 12.62 -4.62
C ASP A 249 -7.61 11.83 -3.35
N LEU A 250 -7.91 10.55 -3.51
CA LEU A 250 -8.34 9.64 -2.46
C LEU A 250 -7.73 8.27 -2.68
N VAL A 251 -7.14 7.70 -1.62
CA VAL A 251 -6.57 6.34 -1.62
C VAL A 251 -7.03 5.62 -0.35
N VAL A 252 -7.34 4.33 -0.46
CA VAL A 252 -7.84 3.51 0.63
C VAL A 252 -7.07 2.19 0.71
N GLY A 253 -6.42 1.98 1.84
CA GLY A 253 -5.93 0.70 2.32
C GLY A 253 -6.69 0.31 3.58
N ASP A 254 -6.01 -0.10 4.64
CA ASP A 254 -6.61 -0.24 5.98
C ASP A 254 -6.82 1.13 6.65
N ALA A 255 -6.04 2.14 6.27
CA ALA A 255 -6.36 3.54 6.50
C ALA A 255 -6.82 4.20 5.20
N ALA A 256 -7.53 5.31 5.33
CA ALA A 256 -7.96 6.16 4.24
C ALA A 256 -7.13 7.44 4.21
N PHE A 257 -6.87 7.94 3.01
CA PHE A 257 -5.96 9.04 2.72
C PHE A 257 -6.60 10.00 1.73
N ALA A 258 -6.82 11.24 2.12
CA ALA A 258 -7.35 12.28 1.25
C ALA A 258 -6.29 13.37 1.03
N VAL A 259 -5.87 13.56 -0.23
CA VAL A 259 -4.96 14.62 -0.64
C VAL A 259 -5.76 15.81 -1.12
N ARG A 260 -5.45 16.98 -0.61
CA ARG A 260 -6.12 18.24 -0.95
C ARG A 260 -5.41 18.99 -2.07
N GLY A 261 -6.11 19.96 -2.64
CA GLY A 261 -5.57 20.78 -3.71
C GLY A 261 -4.37 21.64 -3.31
N ASP A 262 -4.23 21.98 -2.02
CA ASP A 262 -3.07 22.69 -1.46
C ASP A 262 -1.93 21.74 -1.04
N GLY A 263 -2.02 20.45 -1.36
CA GLY A 263 -1.01 19.46 -0.97
C GLY A 263 -1.13 18.98 0.47
N THR A 264 -2.05 19.51 1.28
CA THR A 264 -2.30 18.95 2.62
C THR A 264 -2.90 17.55 2.53
N PHE A 265 -2.67 16.76 3.56
CA PHE A 265 -2.94 15.33 3.57
C PHE A 265 -3.71 14.95 4.84
N VAL A 266 -4.89 14.41 4.67
CA VAL A 266 -5.80 14.01 5.76
C VAL A 266 -5.89 12.51 5.83
N THR A 267 -5.81 11.94 7.04
CA THR A 267 -5.77 10.48 7.25
C THR A 267 -6.71 10.04 8.36
N TRP A 268 -7.29 8.84 8.23
CA TRP A 268 -8.12 8.20 9.26
C TRP A 268 -8.21 6.69 9.00
N GLY A 269 -8.63 5.92 9.98
CA GLY A 269 -8.82 4.48 9.88
C GLY A 269 -7.84 3.68 10.72
N ALA A 270 -7.30 2.58 10.20
CA ALA A 270 -6.34 1.76 10.92
C ALA A 270 -5.10 2.54 11.36
N ASN A 271 -4.62 2.25 12.54
CA ASN A 271 -3.36 2.74 13.08
C ASN A 271 -2.42 1.52 13.23
N PRO A 272 -1.22 1.49 12.66
CA PRO A 272 -0.29 2.63 12.48
C PRO A 272 -0.24 3.31 11.11
N PRO A 273 -0.87 2.88 9.98
CA PRO A 273 -0.61 3.53 8.68
C PRO A 273 -1.18 4.95 8.53
N LEU A 274 -1.36 5.70 9.61
CA LEU A 274 -1.98 7.04 9.59
C LEU A 274 -1.05 8.18 9.18
N ALA A 275 0.27 7.96 9.05
CA ALA A 275 1.26 9.05 8.85
C ALA A 275 1.18 10.16 9.90
N ARG A 276 0.71 9.85 11.11
CA ARG A 276 0.63 10.73 12.28
C ARG A 276 0.54 9.91 13.56
N VAL A 277 0.85 10.52 14.69
CA VAL A 277 0.67 9.90 16.01
C VAL A 277 -0.80 10.01 16.41
N SER A 278 -1.40 8.89 16.81
CA SER A 278 -2.73 8.85 17.41
C SER A 278 -2.77 7.87 18.59
N PRO A 279 -3.44 8.21 19.70
CA PRO A 279 -3.68 7.27 20.78
C PRO A 279 -4.80 6.26 20.48
N LEU A 280 -5.55 6.44 19.38
CA LEU A 280 -6.69 5.59 19.01
C LEU A 280 -6.28 4.46 18.09
N PHE A 281 -6.82 3.25 18.33
CA PHE A 281 -6.62 2.03 17.55
C PHE A 281 -7.95 1.32 17.28
N PRO A 282 -8.56 1.55 16.10
CA PRO A 282 -8.20 2.53 15.04
C PRO A 282 -8.64 3.95 15.38
N ASP A 283 -8.23 4.92 14.54
CA ASP A 283 -8.63 6.32 14.66
C ASP A 283 -9.60 6.69 13.54
N PRO A 284 -10.90 6.81 13.84
CA PRO A 284 -11.92 7.07 12.82
C PRO A 284 -12.06 8.54 12.45
N TYR A 285 -11.25 9.43 13.02
CA TYR A 285 -11.38 10.87 12.83
C TYR A 285 -10.41 11.37 11.75
N PRO A 286 -10.91 11.93 10.63
CA PRO A 286 -10.07 12.57 9.63
C PRO A 286 -9.27 13.73 10.21
N LEU A 287 -7.96 13.62 10.25
CA LEU A 287 -7.04 14.65 10.76
C LEU A 287 -5.84 14.80 9.82
N ALA A 288 -5.22 15.98 9.87
CA ALA A 288 -4.04 16.27 9.06
C ALA A 288 -2.85 15.36 9.45
N SER A 289 -2.14 14.89 8.45
CA SER A 289 -0.86 14.20 8.56
C SER A 289 0.27 15.19 8.89
N VAL A 290 1.44 14.66 9.22
CA VAL A 290 2.67 15.45 9.39
C VAL A 290 3.32 15.88 8.07
N LEU A 291 2.87 15.32 6.94
CA LEU A 291 3.37 15.65 5.60
C LEU A 291 2.49 16.71 4.92
N SER A 292 3.14 17.58 4.13
CA SER A 292 2.50 18.54 3.23
C SER A 292 3.08 18.40 1.81
N ASP A 293 2.51 19.11 0.85
CA ASP A 293 2.94 19.14 -0.55
C ASP A 293 3.03 17.76 -1.20
N VAL A 294 2.12 16.87 -0.77
CA VAL A 294 2.01 15.51 -1.27
C VAL A 294 1.65 15.54 -2.75
N THR A 295 2.47 14.90 -3.59
CA THR A 295 2.27 14.84 -5.05
C THR A 295 1.60 13.55 -5.49
N ALA A 296 2.03 12.42 -4.95
CA ALA A 296 1.47 11.10 -5.24
C ALA A 296 1.42 10.27 -3.96
N ILE A 297 0.44 9.39 -3.85
CA ILE A 297 0.29 8.44 -2.76
C ILE A 297 -0.12 7.07 -3.29
N ASP A 298 0.38 6.03 -2.66
CA ASP A 298 -0.03 4.64 -2.87
C ASP A 298 -0.18 3.94 -1.52
N ALA A 299 -1.17 3.07 -1.40
CA ALA A 299 -1.41 2.33 -0.17
C ALA A 299 -1.84 0.89 -0.46
N ALA A 300 -1.36 -0.03 0.34
CA ALA A 300 -1.68 -1.44 0.26
C ALA A 300 -1.82 -2.03 1.67
N ASP A 301 -3.06 -2.29 2.09
CA ASP A 301 -3.39 -2.78 3.43
C ASP A 301 -2.75 -1.92 4.53
N HIS A 302 -1.75 -2.46 5.26
CA HIS A 302 -1.05 -1.78 6.36
C HIS A 302 0.08 -0.84 5.92
N ASN A 303 0.32 -0.70 4.62
CA ASN A 303 1.46 0.04 4.09
C ASN A 303 1.00 1.23 3.29
N ALA A 304 1.71 2.33 3.39
CA ALA A 304 1.51 3.47 2.52
C ALA A 304 2.83 4.15 2.21
N CYS A 305 2.92 4.72 1.02
CA CYS A 305 4.04 5.53 0.56
C CYS A 305 3.54 6.76 -0.17
N THR A 306 4.30 7.84 -0.10
CA THR A 306 4.00 9.10 -0.79
C THR A 306 5.27 9.76 -1.28
N THR A 307 5.11 10.72 -2.18
CA THR A 307 6.19 11.62 -2.62
C THR A 307 5.84 13.06 -2.28
N THR A 308 6.80 13.78 -1.75
CA THR A 308 6.73 15.23 -1.48
C THR A 308 8.10 15.86 -1.66
N GLY A 309 8.19 16.97 -2.39
CA GLY A 309 9.46 17.67 -2.64
C GLY A 309 10.54 16.79 -3.29
N GLY A 310 10.15 15.77 -4.07
CA GLY A 310 11.09 14.83 -4.69
C GLY A 310 11.61 13.73 -3.75
N VAL A 311 11.16 13.68 -2.51
CA VAL A 311 11.50 12.63 -1.54
C VAL A 311 10.36 11.64 -1.41
N GLY A 312 10.65 10.36 -1.51
CA GLY A 312 9.71 9.29 -1.16
C GLY A 312 9.66 9.09 0.35
N TYR A 313 8.49 8.86 0.88
CA TYR A 313 8.27 8.50 2.27
C TYR A 313 7.40 7.25 2.35
N CYS A 314 7.78 6.29 3.18
CA CYS A 314 6.98 5.09 3.43
C CYS A 314 6.77 4.86 4.93
N TRP A 315 5.63 4.29 5.31
CA TRP A 315 5.26 3.97 6.68
C TRP A 315 4.31 2.77 6.75
N GLY A 316 4.00 2.32 7.95
CA GLY A 316 3.24 1.10 8.21
C GLY A 316 4.15 -0.10 8.42
N ALA A 317 3.86 -1.25 7.81
CA ALA A 317 4.75 -2.41 7.84
C ALA A 317 5.97 -2.15 6.93
N VAL A 318 7.18 -2.40 7.42
CA VAL A 318 8.43 -2.14 6.69
C VAL A 318 9.27 -3.40 6.54
N PHE A 319 10.02 -3.46 5.43
CA PHE A 319 11.02 -4.49 5.22
C PHE A 319 12.18 -4.32 6.22
N PRO A 320 12.49 -5.31 7.06
CA PRO A 320 13.62 -5.22 7.96
C PRO A 320 14.93 -5.35 7.16
N ARG A 321 15.88 -4.46 7.39
CA ARG A 321 17.22 -4.52 6.78
C ARG A 321 18.01 -5.76 7.20
N VAL A 322 17.68 -6.31 8.36
CA VAL A 322 18.22 -7.59 8.86
C VAL A 322 17.05 -8.52 9.09
N VAL A 323 17.04 -9.65 8.42
CA VAL A 323 16.07 -10.71 8.67
C VAL A 323 16.40 -11.33 10.02
N ASP A 324 15.74 -10.90 11.07
CA ASP A 324 15.80 -11.57 12.37
C ASP A 324 14.77 -12.71 12.36
N PRO A 325 15.22 -13.98 12.34
CA PRO A 325 14.31 -15.14 12.27
C PRO A 325 13.43 -15.27 13.53
N THR A 326 13.72 -14.54 14.60
CA THR A 326 12.89 -14.52 15.81
C THR A 326 11.71 -13.56 15.72
N ILE A 327 11.70 -12.68 14.72
CA ILE A 327 10.61 -11.71 14.51
C ILE A 327 9.55 -12.37 13.67
N GLN A 328 8.42 -12.69 14.31
CA GLN A 328 7.26 -13.27 13.68
C GLN A 328 6.28 -12.16 13.28
N GLY A 329 5.92 -12.09 12.01
CA GLY A 329 4.94 -11.16 11.47
C GLY A 329 5.47 -9.79 11.02
N PRO A 330 4.62 -8.98 10.39
CA PRO A 330 5.00 -7.64 9.93
C PRO A 330 5.26 -6.74 11.14
N ARG A 331 6.34 -5.95 11.08
CA ARG A 331 6.58 -4.90 12.05
C ARG A 331 5.69 -3.70 11.74
N LEU A 332 4.63 -3.54 12.50
CA LEU A 332 3.70 -2.43 12.40
C LEU A 332 4.14 -1.20 13.22
N GLU A 333 5.44 -1.07 13.48
CA GLU A 333 5.95 -0.12 14.46
C GLU A 333 6.05 1.32 13.97
N ARG A 334 5.87 1.57 12.66
CA ARG A 334 6.07 2.91 12.10
C ARG A 334 4.76 3.56 11.66
N ALA A 335 4.18 4.32 12.57
CA ALA A 335 3.06 5.21 12.24
C ALA A 335 3.52 6.45 11.45
N LEU A 336 4.77 6.86 11.61
CA LEU A 336 5.32 8.07 11.00
C LEU A 336 6.06 7.75 9.70
N PRO A 337 5.89 8.61 8.67
CA PRO A 337 6.62 8.50 7.43
C PRO A 337 8.14 8.53 7.62
N ALA A 338 8.84 7.57 7.03
CA ALA A 338 10.29 7.54 6.97
C ALA A 338 10.76 7.81 5.53
N PRO A 339 11.77 8.68 5.34
CA PRO A 339 12.27 8.99 4.02
C PRO A 339 12.93 7.77 3.38
N VAL A 340 12.80 7.69 2.06
CA VAL A 340 13.41 6.67 1.21
C VAL A 340 14.57 7.29 0.45
N VAL A 341 15.73 6.65 0.53
CA VAL A 341 16.92 7.10 -0.22
C VAL A 341 16.85 6.57 -1.64
N ALA A 342 16.80 7.46 -2.62
CA ALA A 342 16.84 7.15 -4.04
C ALA A 342 17.94 7.97 -4.73
N PRO A 343 18.51 7.48 -5.87
CA PRO A 343 19.60 8.17 -6.57
C PRO A 343 19.21 9.50 -7.22
N GLU A 344 17.90 9.75 -7.40
CA GLU A 344 17.35 11.01 -7.95
C GLU A 344 16.01 11.34 -7.29
N PRO A 345 15.47 12.57 -7.44
CA PRO A 345 14.15 12.91 -6.94
C PRO A 345 13.07 11.95 -7.44
N LEU A 346 12.21 11.46 -6.51
CA LEU A 346 11.08 10.60 -6.83
C LEU A 346 9.83 11.44 -7.09
N VAL A 347 9.13 11.13 -8.17
CA VAL A 347 7.87 11.79 -8.59
C VAL A 347 6.64 10.92 -8.33
N GLN A 348 6.86 9.61 -8.19
CA GLN A 348 5.80 8.64 -7.90
C GLN A 348 6.41 7.45 -7.17
N ILE A 349 5.66 6.85 -6.26
CA ILE A 349 6.08 5.67 -5.51
C ILE A 349 4.90 4.68 -5.42
N ALA A 350 5.21 3.40 -5.51
CA ALA A 350 4.27 2.30 -5.35
C ALA A 350 4.72 1.38 -4.21
N THR A 351 3.77 0.87 -3.44
CA THR A 351 4.00 -0.06 -2.35
C THR A 351 3.22 -1.36 -2.54
N THR A 352 3.56 -2.38 -1.76
CA THR A 352 2.85 -3.65 -1.73
C THR A 352 2.35 -3.96 -0.35
N ARG A 353 1.36 -4.82 -0.25
CA ARG A 353 0.96 -5.44 1.02
C ARG A 353 1.99 -6.48 1.47
N THR A 354 2.01 -6.76 2.76
CA THR A 354 2.73 -7.89 3.33
C THR A 354 1.88 -9.16 3.20
N VAL A 355 2.46 -10.24 2.70
CA VAL A 355 1.75 -11.50 2.48
C VAL A 355 2.23 -12.56 3.45
N VAL A 356 1.29 -13.23 4.14
CA VAL A 356 1.57 -14.42 4.96
C VAL A 356 1.61 -15.63 4.03
N LEU A 357 2.80 -16.24 3.87
CA LEU A 357 3.01 -17.35 2.93
C LEU A 357 2.63 -18.71 3.49
N SER A 358 2.86 -18.96 4.78
CA SER A 358 2.51 -20.22 5.42
C SER A 358 2.42 -20.09 6.94
N LEU A 359 1.66 -21.05 7.53
CA LEU A 359 1.61 -21.27 8.97
C LEU A 359 2.10 -22.70 9.22
N VAL A 360 3.32 -22.85 9.67
CA VAL A 360 3.87 -24.15 10.07
C VAL A 360 4.15 -24.13 11.57
N GLY A 361 3.39 -24.92 12.35
CA GLY A 361 3.60 -25.02 13.79
C GLY A 361 3.50 -23.71 14.57
N GLN A 362 2.58 -22.81 14.19
CA GLN A 362 2.39 -21.45 14.69
C GLN A 362 3.48 -20.44 14.25
N VAL A 363 4.42 -20.84 13.43
CA VAL A 363 5.38 -19.92 12.80
C VAL A 363 4.81 -19.43 11.48
N GLN A 364 4.65 -18.12 11.35
CA GLN A 364 4.23 -17.48 10.11
C GLN A 364 5.46 -17.17 9.26
N THR A 365 5.48 -17.68 8.03
CA THR A 365 6.42 -17.19 7.03
C THR A 365 5.77 -16.00 6.33
N VAL A 366 6.41 -14.85 6.41
CA VAL A 366 5.89 -13.60 5.87
C VAL A 366 6.76 -13.17 4.69
N GLN A 367 6.14 -12.90 3.55
CA GLN A 367 6.81 -12.22 2.45
C GLN A 367 6.91 -10.73 2.81
N PRO A 368 8.13 -10.19 2.94
CA PRO A 368 8.32 -8.80 3.28
C PRO A 368 7.81 -7.88 2.18
N GLN A 369 7.54 -6.67 2.58
CA GLN A 369 7.15 -5.58 1.74
C GLN A 369 8.26 -5.17 0.77
N ARG A 370 7.85 -4.61 -0.36
CA ARG A 370 8.73 -3.99 -1.34
C ARG A 370 8.12 -2.73 -1.93
N TRP A 371 8.95 -1.92 -2.54
CA TRP A 371 8.58 -0.63 -3.13
C TRP A 371 9.22 -0.46 -4.49
N CYS A 372 8.60 0.34 -5.33
CA CYS A 372 9.22 0.89 -6.52
C CYS A 372 8.83 2.36 -6.68
N GLY A 373 9.71 3.17 -7.24
CA GLY A 373 9.44 4.59 -7.51
C GLY A 373 9.92 4.99 -8.88
N CYS A 374 9.21 5.94 -9.50
CA CYS A 374 9.67 6.64 -10.70
C CYS A 374 10.46 7.87 -10.27
N GLY A 375 11.68 8.02 -10.81
CA GLY A 375 12.49 9.21 -10.68
C GLY A 375 12.06 10.32 -11.64
N ALA A 376 12.56 11.51 -11.42
CA ALA A 376 12.29 12.69 -12.25
C ALA A 376 12.68 12.50 -13.72
N THR A 377 13.67 11.64 -13.98
CA THR A 377 14.09 11.30 -15.36
C THR A 377 13.25 10.20 -16.00
N GLY A 378 12.31 9.61 -15.25
CA GLY A 378 11.55 8.43 -15.64
C GLY A 378 12.33 7.12 -15.46
N ALA A 379 13.48 7.12 -14.78
CA ALA A 379 14.11 5.90 -14.34
C ALA A 379 13.28 5.27 -13.22
N VAL A 380 13.18 3.94 -13.21
CA VAL A 380 12.48 3.19 -12.15
C VAL A 380 13.50 2.61 -11.19
N TYR A 381 13.24 2.77 -9.90
CA TYR A 381 14.03 2.22 -8.81
C TYR A 381 13.14 1.32 -7.95
N CYS A 382 13.62 0.12 -7.60
CA CYS A 382 12.90 -0.80 -6.73
C CYS A 382 13.79 -1.24 -5.56
N TRP A 383 13.18 -1.58 -4.42
CA TRP A 383 13.86 -2.16 -3.26
C TRP A 383 12.93 -3.06 -2.48
N GLY A 384 13.51 -3.93 -1.63
CA GLY A 384 12.83 -4.93 -0.82
C GLY A 384 12.96 -6.35 -1.36
N TYR A 385 11.91 -7.12 -1.24
CA TYR A 385 11.85 -8.53 -1.62
C TYR A 385 12.00 -8.75 -3.13
N ASN A 386 12.86 -9.71 -3.57
CA ASN A 386 13.22 -9.89 -4.99
C ASN A 386 13.42 -11.35 -5.44
N GLU A 387 12.89 -12.35 -4.73
CA GLU A 387 13.11 -13.77 -5.10
C GLU A 387 12.60 -14.15 -6.49
N SER A 388 11.62 -13.43 -7.02
CA SER A 388 11.09 -13.64 -8.38
C SER A 388 11.68 -12.68 -9.43
N GLY A 389 12.62 -11.80 -9.06
CA GLY A 389 13.20 -10.78 -9.95
C GLY A 389 12.32 -9.54 -10.05
N GLN A 390 11.41 -9.31 -9.10
CA GLN A 390 10.45 -8.20 -9.15
C GLN A 390 11.10 -6.82 -8.96
N ALA A 391 12.38 -6.73 -8.54
CA ALA A 391 13.15 -5.48 -8.53
C ALA A 391 13.61 -5.06 -9.95
N GLY A 392 13.68 -6.00 -10.90
CA GLY A 392 13.95 -5.68 -12.31
C GLY A 392 15.40 -5.26 -12.60
N ASP A 393 16.32 -5.50 -11.70
CA ASP A 393 17.75 -5.19 -11.83
C ASP A 393 18.56 -6.27 -12.52
N GLY A 394 17.91 -7.35 -13.00
CA GLY A 394 18.54 -8.51 -13.62
C GLY A 394 18.92 -9.60 -12.61
N THR A 395 18.66 -9.41 -11.31
CA THR A 395 19.00 -10.36 -10.23
C THR A 395 17.74 -10.90 -9.54
N LYS A 396 17.96 -11.80 -8.56
CA LYS A 396 16.94 -12.26 -7.60
C LYS A 396 17.35 -11.97 -6.15
N ASP A 397 18.42 -11.22 -5.97
CA ASP A 397 18.90 -10.85 -4.65
C ASP A 397 18.00 -9.76 -4.06
N HIS A 398 17.72 -9.84 -2.76
CA HIS A 398 16.92 -8.81 -2.09
C HIS A 398 17.62 -7.45 -2.17
N ALA A 399 16.89 -6.46 -2.64
CA ALA A 399 17.39 -5.10 -2.79
C ALA A 399 17.19 -4.31 -1.48
N TYR A 400 18.21 -4.23 -0.66
CA TYR A 400 18.17 -3.46 0.59
C TYR A 400 18.25 -1.95 0.37
N ASP A 401 18.88 -1.53 -0.72
CA ASP A 401 18.93 -0.16 -1.20
C ASP A 401 18.21 -0.08 -2.56
N ALA A 402 17.88 1.13 -3.01
CA ALA A 402 17.20 1.33 -4.30
C ALA A 402 18.09 0.84 -5.47
N VAL A 403 17.62 -0.19 -6.18
CA VAL A 403 18.27 -0.68 -7.41
C VAL A 403 17.53 -0.19 -8.63
N LYS A 404 18.27 0.20 -9.67
CA LYS A 404 17.70 0.69 -10.92
C LYS A 404 17.18 -0.46 -11.77
N VAL A 405 15.94 -0.36 -12.25
CA VAL A 405 15.40 -1.27 -13.26
C VAL A 405 16.16 -1.12 -14.56
N VAL A 406 16.56 -2.26 -15.15
CA VAL A 406 17.34 -2.28 -16.40
C VAL A 406 16.48 -2.76 -17.57
N GLY A 407 16.71 -2.20 -18.76
CA GLY A 407 16.08 -2.66 -20.00
C GLY A 407 14.70 -2.06 -20.31
N LEU A 408 14.25 -1.02 -19.61
CA LEU A 408 13.10 -0.23 -20.06
C LEU A 408 13.50 0.58 -21.32
N PRO A 409 12.70 0.53 -22.41
CA PRO A 409 13.07 1.17 -23.69
C PRO A 409 12.76 2.66 -23.75
N ALA A 410 11.97 3.19 -22.78
CA ALA A 410 11.62 4.60 -22.68
C ALA A 410 11.46 4.99 -21.20
N PRO A 411 11.43 6.30 -20.85
CA PRO A 411 11.13 6.75 -19.49
C PRO A 411 9.78 6.26 -19.00
N ALA A 412 9.69 5.92 -17.72
CA ALA A 412 8.43 5.55 -17.09
C ALA A 412 7.69 6.80 -16.58
N ALA A 413 6.37 6.81 -16.79
CA ALA A 413 5.43 7.78 -16.24
C ALA A 413 4.83 7.28 -14.91
N GLU A 414 4.64 5.95 -14.78
CA GLU A 414 4.05 5.32 -13.60
C GLU A 414 4.65 3.93 -13.37
N VAL A 415 4.78 3.53 -12.10
CA VAL A 415 5.10 2.15 -11.71
C VAL A 415 4.05 1.63 -10.73
N LYS A 416 3.69 0.37 -10.86
CA LYS A 416 2.80 -0.35 -9.93
C LYS A 416 3.39 -1.70 -9.56
N THR A 417 3.15 -2.09 -8.31
CA THR A 417 3.72 -3.32 -7.74
C THR A 417 2.65 -4.18 -7.10
N THR A 418 2.72 -5.48 -7.35
CA THR A 418 2.09 -6.52 -6.52
C THR A 418 3.17 -7.20 -5.67
N PRO A 419 2.84 -8.08 -4.72
CA PRO A 419 3.85 -8.80 -3.95
C PRO A 419 4.91 -9.49 -4.82
N ASP A 420 4.55 -9.96 -6.00
CA ASP A 420 5.39 -10.81 -6.83
C ASP A 420 5.82 -10.23 -8.18
N ALA A 421 5.13 -9.22 -8.68
CA ALA A 421 5.38 -8.63 -9.98
C ALA A 421 5.39 -7.10 -9.93
N THR A 422 6.03 -6.48 -10.89
CA THR A 422 6.06 -5.02 -11.10
C THR A 422 5.73 -4.72 -12.54
N CYS A 423 4.97 -3.65 -12.77
CA CYS A 423 4.74 -3.11 -14.11
C CYS A 423 5.03 -1.61 -14.13
N ALA A 424 5.55 -1.12 -15.24
CA ALA A 424 5.75 0.30 -15.53
C ALA A 424 4.96 0.70 -16.76
N LEU A 425 4.26 1.81 -16.68
CA LEU A 425 3.67 2.52 -17.80
C LEU A 425 4.71 3.54 -18.30
N LEU A 426 5.08 3.43 -19.55
CA LEU A 426 6.06 4.32 -20.17
C LEU A 426 5.40 5.58 -20.73
N THR A 427 6.21 6.60 -20.96
CA THR A 427 5.76 7.90 -21.52
C THR A 427 5.18 7.80 -22.94
N ASP A 428 5.43 6.72 -23.66
CA ASP A 428 4.87 6.42 -24.97
C ASP A 428 3.58 5.57 -24.92
N GLY A 429 3.07 5.24 -23.72
CA GLY A 429 1.86 4.48 -23.49
C GLY A 429 2.02 2.97 -23.55
N ARG A 430 3.23 2.44 -23.73
CA ARG A 430 3.51 1.01 -23.59
C ARG A 430 3.62 0.62 -22.13
N VAL A 431 3.32 -0.63 -21.82
CA VAL A 431 3.45 -1.19 -20.47
C VAL A 431 4.46 -2.34 -20.50
N PHE A 432 5.35 -2.35 -19.52
CA PHE A 432 6.35 -3.39 -19.32
C PHE A 432 6.22 -3.98 -17.93
N CYS A 433 6.25 -5.33 -17.81
CA CYS A 433 6.13 -6.04 -16.53
C CYS A 433 7.30 -7.01 -16.32
N TRP A 434 7.64 -7.28 -15.05
CA TRP A 434 8.69 -8.19 -14.63
C TRP A 434 8.41 -8.78 -13.25
N GLY A 435 9.15 -9.84 -12.86
CA GLY A 435 8.94 -10.59 -11.62
C GLY A 435 8.31 -11.95 -11.89
N ALA A 436 7.48 -12.42 -10.96
CA ALA A 436 6.74 -13.67 -11.09
C ALA A 436 5.69 -13.62 -12.20
N ASN A 437 5.38 -14.80 -12.76
CA ASN A 437 4.39 -14.94 -13.83
C ASN A 437 3.54 -16.21 -13.66
N PHE A 438 3.16 -16.53 -12.42
CA PHE A 438 2.38 -17.74 -12.15
C PHE A 438 0.99 -17.68 -12.77
N TYR A 439 0.40 -16.49 -12.82
CA TYR A 439 -0.96 -16.23 -13.26
C TYR A 439 -1.02 -15.40 -14.56
N GLY A 440 0.12 -15.23 -15.27
CA GLY A 440 0.17 -14.38 -16.45
C GLY A 440 0.36 -12.88 -16.13
N GLN A 441 0.84 -12.53 -14.93
CA GLN A 441 0.98 -11.13 -14.47
C GLN A 441 1.90 -10.29 -15.37
N LEU A 442 2.75 -10.92 -16.18
CA LEU A 442 3.62 -10.19 -17.10
C LEU A 442 2.93 -9.77 -18.40
N GLY A 443 1.73 -10.30 -18.69
CA GLY A 443 0.95 -9.89 -19.87
C GLY A 443 1.64 -10.13 -21.21
N ASN A 444 2.62 -11.05 -21.28
CA ASN A 444 3.52 -11.26 -22.42
C ASN A 444 3.20 -12.53 -23.23
N GLY A 445 1.96 -13.02 -23.16
CA GLY A 445 1.52 -14.24 -23.82
C GLY A 445 1.99 -15.53 -23.16
N LYS A 446 2.59 -15.48 -21.97
CA LYS A 446 3.16 -16.65 -21.28
C LYS A 446 2.66 -16.73 -19.84
N ILE A 447 2.52 -17.97 -19.33
CA ILE A 447 2.24 -18.28 -17.93
C ILE A 447 3.42 -19.08 -17.36
N LYS A 448 3.69 -18.93 -16.06
CA LYS A 448 4.75 -19.66 -15.31
C LYS A 448 6.17 -19.41 -15.81
N SER A 449 6.40 -18.28 -16.44
CA SER A 449 7.71 -17.87 -16.97
C SER A 449 8.10 -16.52 -16.37
N ALA A 450 8.65 -16.54 -15.14
CA ALA A 450 9.13 -15.33 -14.46
C ALA A 450 10.25 -14.65 -15.25
N SER A 451 10.38 -13.32 -15.10
CA SER A 451 11.44 -12.54 -15.74
C SER A 451 12.08 -11.57 -14.75
N VAL A 452 13.39 -11.55 -14.71
CA VAL A 452 14.19 -10.59 -13.93
C VAL A 452 14.36 -9.25 -14.66
N ALA A 453 13.86 -9.14 -15.88
CA ALA A 453 13.92 -7.96 -16.73
C ALA A 453 12.54 -7.64 -17.33
N PRO A 454 12.26 -6.36 -17.63
CA PRO A 454 11.00 -5.92 -18.22
C PRO A 454 10.61 -6.67 -19.49
N GLN A 455 9.37 -7.11 -19.58
CA GLN A 455 8.72 -7.73 -20.74
C GLN A 455 7.55 -6.86 -21.17
N GLU A 456 7.41 -6.63 -22.47
CA GLU A 456 6.30 -5.84 -23.00
C GLU A 456 4.97 -6.59 -22.86
N VAL A 457 3.95 -5.87 -22.41
CA VAL A 457 2.57 -6.37 -22.30
C VAL A 457 1.91 -6.33 -23.67
N VAL A 458 1.29 -7.45 -24.06
CA VAL A 458 0.50 -7.53 -25.29
C VAL A 458 -0.87 -6.89 -25.03
N MET A 459 -1.04 -5.65 -25.49
CA MET A 459 -2.30 -4.89 -25.35
C MET A 459 -3.28 -5.22 -26.47
N PRO A 460 -4.63 -5.20 -26.20
CA PRO A 460 -5.67 -5.55 -27.18
C PRO A 460 -5.93 -4.49 -28.22
#